data_81b87ea6c0a7da0c7979291b9b0a2266
#
_entry.id   81b87ea6c0a7da0c7979291b9b0a2266
#
_cell.length_a   1.000
_cell.length_b   1.000
_cell.length_c   1.000
_cell.angle_alpha   90.00
_cell.angle_beta   90.00
_cell.angle_gamma   90.00
#
_symmetry.space_group_name_H-M   'P 1'
#
loop_
_entity.id
_entity.type
_entity.pdbx_description
1 polymer ?
#
loop_
_entity_poly.entity_id
_entity_poly.type
_entity_poly.pdbx_seq_one_letter_code
_entity_poly.pdbx_strand_id
1 'polypeptide(L)'
;MKEIYDINIQRMNNGAHFTFVSNILARAEADTAVKEKASELVSNFKTAVSAEDEALKISQKSLLTDEIAKADSDRDALYAGYKKAVEGFLAMPIADMAQAAKILSQHIKDYKINTADQLDKETGLLVNFISDLEDKYAAQVAKLGLTAFVTNLKEANERVRTLTLQRTNEKIGITVGA
;
A
#
# COMPACT_ATOMS: atom_id res chain seq x y z
N MET A 1 31.87 -5.70 -40.98
CA MET A 1 31.91 -5.48 -39.50
C MET A 1 30.49 -5.30 -39.05
N LYS A 2 30.02 -6.04 -38.03
CA LYS A 2 28.71 -5.75 -37.42
C LYS A 2 28.88 -4.51 -36.55
N GLU A 3 28.15 -3.45 -36.87
CA GLU A 3 28.11 -2.25 -36.02
C GLU A 3 27.44 -2.57 -34.67
N ILE A 4 28.07 -2.14 -33.58
CA ILE A 4 27.46 -2.17 -32.27
C ILE A 4 26.70 -0.85 -32.12
N TYR A 5 25.37 -0.91 -32.01
CA TYR A 5 24.55 0.27 -31.78
C TYR A 5 24.91 0.89 -30.43
N ASP A 6 25.02 2.20 -30.40
CA ASP A 6 25.23 2.93 -29.16
C ASP A 6 23.98 2.86 -28.27
N ILE A 7 24.14 2.43 -27.02
CA ILE A 7 23.07 2.29 -26.03
C ILE A 7 23.31 3.33 -24.96
N ASN A 8 22.37 4.26 -24.79
CA ASN A 8 22.48 5.28 -23.76
C ASN A 8 21.98 4.72 -22.42
N ILE A 9 22.88 4.04 -21.70
CA ILE A 9 22.60 3.42 -20.38
C ILE A 9 22.18 4.46 -19.34
N GLN A 10 22.70 5.68 -19.42
CA GLN A 10 22.41 6.77 -18.46
C GLN A 10 20.95 7.25 -18.51
N ARG A 11 20.22 6.98 -19.60
CA ARG A 11 18.81 7.34 -19.76
C ARG A 11 17.84 6.21 -19.39
N MET A 12 18.34 5.05 -19.03
CA MET A 12 17.48 3.96 -18.57
C MET A 12 16.98 4.27 -17.15
N ASN A 13 15.72 3.93 -16.89
CA ASN A 13 15.27 3.85 -15.49
C ASN A 13 15.90 2.62 -14.82
N ASN A 14 15.92 2.61 -13.49
CA ASN A 14 16.62 1.58 -12.72
C ASN A 14 16.19 0.14 -13.06
N GLY A 15 14.89 -0.11 -13.25
CA GLY A 15 14.38 -1.44 -13.63
C GLY A 15 14.80 -1.87 -15.03
N ALA A 16 14.81 -0.95 -16.02
CA ALA A 16 15.27 -1.22 -17.37
C ALA A 16 16.79 -1.47 -17.40
N HIS A 17 17.55 -0.69 -16.61
CA HIS A 17 18.99 -0.89 -16.45
C HIS A 17 19.29 -2.27 -15.88
N PHE A 18 18.68 -2.62 -14.75
CA PHE A 18 18.84 -3.93 -14.12
C PHE A 18 18.51 -5.09 -15.07
N THR A 19 17.39 -5.01 -15.80
CA THR A 19 17.02 -6.03 -16.79
C THR A 19 18.08 -6.16 -17.90
N PHE A 20 18.60 -5.03 -18.37
CA PHE A 20 19.62 -5.00 -19.40
C PHE A 20 20.93 -5.65 -18.93
N VAL A 21 21.46 -5.24 -17.77
CA VAL A 21 22.72 -5.78 -17.24
C VAL A 21 22.61 -7.26 -16.84
N SER A 22 21.46 -7.68 -16.30
CA SER A 22 21.18 -9.08 -15.99
C SER A 22 21.19 -9.97 -17.23
N ASN A 23 20.64 -9.50 -18.35
CA ASN A 23 20.68 -10.20 -19.63
C ASN A 23 22.11 -10.30 -20.19
N ILE A 24 22.94 -9.27 -20.00
CA ILE A 24 24.35 -9.32 -20.39
C ILE A 24 25.11 -10.35 -19.53
N LEU A 25 24.90 -10.32 -18.22
CA LEU A 25 25.52 -11.26 -17.29
C LEU A 25 25.17 -12.71 -17.66
N ALA A 26 23.89 -13.01 -17.88
CA ALA A 26 23.45 -14.33 -18.27
C ALA A 26 24.14 -14.85 -19.57
N ARG A 27 24.32 -13.95 -20.56
CA ARG A 27 25.05 -14.30 -21.79
C ARG A 27 26.54 -14.52 -21.55
N ALA A 28 27.18 -13.68 -20.74
CA ALA A 28 28.58 -13.82 -20.36
C ALA A 28 28.84 -15.13 -19.61
N GLU A 29 27.95 -15.50 -18.72
CA GLU A 29 28.01 -16.77 -17.97
C GLU A 29 27.73 -18.00 -18.85
N ALA A 30 26.98 -17.87 -19.94
CA ALA A 30 26.71 -18.95 -20.88
C ALA A 30 27.84 -19.17 -21.89
N ASP A 31 28.67 -18.16 -22.16
CA ASP A 31 29.76 -18.23 -23.14
C ASP A 31 31.03 -18.82 -22.51
N THR A 32 31.43 -20.01 -22.99
CA THR A 32 32.60 -20.73 -22.45
C THR A 32 33.91 -19.94 -22.68
N ALA A 33 34.06 -19.26 -23.83
CA ALA A 33 35.28 -18.50 -24.14
C ALA A 33 35.39 -17.25 -23.23
N VAL A 34 34.28 -16.63 -22.88
CA VAL A 34 34.24 -15.51 -21.93
C VAL A 34 34.57 -15.98 -20.54
N LYS A 35 34.01 -17.12 -20.10
CA LYS A 35 34.31 -17.72 -18.77
C LYS A 35 35.79 -18.03 -18.63
N GLU A 36 36.41 -18.62 -19.63
CA GLU A 36 37.82 -18.99 -19.57
C GLU A 36 38.78 -17.79 -19.58
N LYS A 37 38.47 -16.76 -20.39
CA LYS A 37 39.38 -15.62 -20.59
C LYS A 37 39.12 -14.42 -19.70
N ALA A 38 37.90 -14.32 -19.09
CA ALA A 38 37.46 -13.15 -18.34
C ALA A 38 36.72 -13.52 -17.03
N SER A 39 37.04 -14.65 -16.46
CA SER A 39 36.34 -15.16 -15.25
C SER A 39 36.26 -14.16 -14.10
N GLU A 40 37.35 -13.44 -13.83
CA GLU A 40 37.40 -12.43 -12.77
C GLU A 40 36.47 -11.24 -13.09
N LEU A 41 36.46 -10.77 -14.34
CA LEU A 41 35.57 -9.68 -14.77
C LEU A 41 34.10 -10.07 -14.71
N VAL A 42 33.76 -11.31 -15.07
CA VAL A 42 32.40 -11.85 -14.96
C VAL A 42 31.98 -11.94 -13.48
N SER A 43 32.88 -12.38 -12.59
CA SER A 43 32.61 -12.43 -11.14
C SER A 43 32.37 -11.03 -10.56
N ASN A 44 33.20 -10.06 -10.90
CA ASN A 44 33.03 -8.67 -10.48
C ASN A 44 31.73 -8.07 -11.00
N PHE A 45 31.39 -8.36 -12.25
CA PHE A 45 30.12 -7.91 -12.85
C PHE A 45 28.91 -8.54 -12.16
N LYS A 46 28.96 -9.82 -11.84
CA LYS A 46 27.92 -10.50 -11.06
C LYS A 46 27.71 -9.84 -9.70
N THR A 47 28.78 -9.51 -9.00
CA THR A 47 28.72 -8.81 -7.71
C THR A 47 28.05 -7.45 -7.86
N ALA A 48 28.36 -6.69 -8.92
CA ALA A 48 27.75 -5.39 -9.18
C ALA A 48 26.24 -5.50 -9.51
N VAL A 49 25.85 -6.49 -10.32
CA VAL A 49 24.42 -6.75 -10.63
C VAL A 49 23.66 -7.18 -9.38
N SER A 50 24.26 -8.00 -8.49
CA SER A 50 23.64 -8.37 -7.22
C SER A 50 23.47 -7.17 -6.29
N ALA A 51 24.42 -6.25 -6.25
CA ALA A 51 24.32 -5.03 -5.46
C ALA A 51 23.21 -4.10 -5.97
N GLU A 52 23.03 -4.02 -7.30
CA GLU A 52 21.92 -3.28 -7.92
C GLU A 52 20.57 -3.91 -7.57
N ASP A 53 20.44 -5.25 -7.60
CA ASP A 53 19.21 -5.95 -7.20
C ASP A 53 18.83 -5.64 -5.75
N GLU A 54 19.81 -5.67 -4.84
CA GLU A 54 19.57 -5.31 -3.43
C GLU A 54 19.14 -3.85 -3.26
N ALA A 55 19.75 -2.92 -4.02
CA ALA A 55 19.37 -1.52 -3.99
C ALA A 55 17.93 -1.30 -4.53
N LEU A 56 17.54 -2.03 -5.56
CA LEU A 56 16.17 -2.00 -6.09
C LEU A 56 15.15 -2.53 -5.09
N LYS A 57 15.48 -3.59 -4.34
CA LYS A 57 14.62 -4.13 -3.27
C LYS A 57 14.40 -3.11 -2.16
N ILE A 58 15.44 -2.37 -1.77
CA ILE A 58 15.34 -1.28 -0.78
C ILE A 58 14.44 -0.17 -1.29
N SER A 59 14.59 0.23 -2.56
CA SER A 59 13.74 1.25 -3.19
C SER A 59 12.26 0.83 -3.24
N GLN A 60 11.96 -0.42 -3.56
CA GLN A 60 10.60 -0.96 -3.54
C GLN A 60 9.98 -0.94 -2.14
N LYS A 61 10.76 -1.26 -1.09
CA LYS A 61 10.31 -1.16 0.31
C LYS A 61 9.94 0.29 0.70
N SER A 62 10.73 1.26 0.24
CA SER A 62 10.43 2.68 0.48
C SER A 62 9.12 3.11 -0.19
N LEU A 63 8.90 2.71 -1.45
CA LEU A 63 7.66 3.00 -2.18
C LEU A 63 6.43 2.42 -1.48
N LEU A 64 6.50 1.16 -1.02
CA LEU A 64 5.38 0.53 -0.31
C LEU A 64 5.09 1.21 1.03
N THR A 65 6.12 1.72 1.72
CA THR A 65 5.95 2.48 2.96
C THR A 65 5.20 3.78 2.71
N ASP A 66 5.54 4.50 1.65
CA ASP A 66 4.87 5.74 1.25
C ASP A 66 3.43 5.49 0.79
N GLU A 67 3.19 4.37 0.08
CA GLU A 67 1.84 3.97 -0.32
C GLU A 67 0.95 3.63 0.89
N ILE A 68 1.49 2.94 1.89
CA ILE A 68 0.77 2.65 3.15
C ILE A 68 0.43 3.95 3.87
N ALA A 69 1.40 4.86 4.04
CA ALA A 69 1.17 6.14 4.70
C ALA A 69 0.10 6.99 3.99
N LYS A 70 0.12 6.98 2.64
CA LYS A 70 -0.91 7.67 1.86
C LYS A 70 -2.29 7.02 2.03
N ALA A 71 -2.39 5.70 1.94
CA ALA A 71 -3.65 4.98 2.10
C ALA A 71 -4.24 5.17 3.50
N ASP A 72 -3.40 5.21 4.52
CA ASP A 72 -3.77 5.50 5.91
C ASP A 72 -4.34 6.92 6.04
N SER A 73 -3.64 7.92 5.52
CA SER A 73 -4.12 9.31 5.51
C SER A 73 -5.45 9.49 4.75
N ASP A 74 -5.63 8.80 3.62
CA ASP A 74 -6.88 8.83 2.84
C ASP A 74 -8.04 8.21 3.65
N ARG A 75 -7.79 7.08 4.37
CA ARG A 75 -8.74 6.43 5.28
C ARG A 75 -9.14 7.34 6.43
N ASP A 76 -8.17 7.98 7.07
CA ASP A 76 -8.39 8.90 8.19
C ASP A 76 -9.25 10.09 7.79
N ALA A 77 -9.00 10.64 6.61
CA ALA A 77 -9.79 11.73 6.05
C ALA A 77 -11.26 11.31 5.82
N LEU A 78 -11.50 10.09 5.33
CA LEU A 78 -12.84 9.53 5.14
C LEU A 78 -13.55 9.31 6.47
N TYR A 79 -12.88 8.76 7.48
CA TYR A 79 -13.45 8.57 8.81
C TYR A 79 -13.77 9.90 9.49
N ALA A 80 -12.88 10.89 9.40
CA ALA A 80 -13.12 12.24 9.89
C ALA A 80 -14.28 12.92 9.17
N GLY A 81 -14.38 12.76 7.85
CA GLY A 81 -15.50 13.24 7.05
C GLY A 81 -16.83 12.63 7.46
N TYR A 82 -16.87 11.30 7.65
CA TYR A 82 -18.04 10.59 8.15
C TYR A 82 -18.49 11.13 9.52
N LYS A 83 -17.56 11.29 10.48
CA LYS A 83 -17.88 11.86 11.81
C LYS A 83 -18.50 13.25 11.71
N LYS A 84 -17.91 14.14 10.91
CA LYS A 84 -18.41 15.50 10.69
C LYS A 84 -19.78 15.50 10.03
N ALA A 85 -20.02 14.62 9.07
CA ALA A 85 -21.33 14.48 8.44
C ALA A 85 -22.40 14.06 9.46
N VAL A 86 -22.14 13.05 10.28
CA VAL A 86 -23.06 12.62 11.37
C VAL A 86 -23.30 13.76 12.34
N GLU A 87 -22.27 14.49 12.75
CA GLU A 87 -22.39 15.64 13.66
C GLU A 87 -23.25 16.75 13.07
N GLY A 88 -23.10 17.06 11.78
CA GLY A 88 -23.93 18.05 11.09
C GLY A 88 -25.44 17.73 11.12
N PHE A 89 -25.79 16.44 11.07
CA PHE A 89 -27.19 16.00 11.15
C PHE A 89 -27.81 16.09 12.55
N LEU A 90 -27.01 16.24 13.63
CA LEU A 90 -27.54 16.36 14.99
C LEU A 90 -28.43 17.60 15.19
N ALA A 91 -28.16 18.68 14.46
CA ALA A 91 -28.90 19.93 14.50
C ALA A 91 -30.04 20.00 13.46
N MET A 92 -30.30 18.90 12.72
CA MET A 92 -31.37 18.90 11.70
C MET A 92 -32.75 19.09 12.32
N PRO A 93 -33.61 19.98 11.75
CA PRO A 93 -34.97 20.18 12.28
C PRO A 93 -35.90 18.99 11.99
N ILE A 94 -35.46 18.02 11.20
CA ILE A 94 -36.21 16.80 10.87
C ILE A 94 -35.93 15.76 11.96
N ALA A 95 -36.91 15.49 12.80
CA ALA A 95 -36.76 14.66 14.00
C ALA A 95 -36.17 13.27 13.72
N ASP A 96 -36.60 12.61 12.65
CA ASP A 96 -36.12 11.29 12.26
C ASP A 96 -34.65 11.27 11.86
N MET A 97 -34.18 12.32 11.16
CA MET A 97 -32.78 12.44 10.77
C MET A 97 -31.91 12.77 11.99
N ALA A 98 -32.36 13.69 12.84
CA ALA A 98 -31.67 13.99 14.09
C ALA A 98 -31.56 12.76 15.01
N GLN A 99 -32.61 11.93 15.08
CA GLN A 99 -32.59 10.68 15.85
C GLN A 99 -31.61 9.66 15.25
N ALA A 100 -31.59 9.49 13.92
CA ALA A 100 -30.62 8.63 13.25
C ALA A 100 -29.17 9.09 13.53
N ALA A 101 -28.93 10.41 13.46
CA ALA A 101 -27.63 10.99 13.77
C ALA A 101 -27.20 10.75 15.22
N LYS A 102 -28.13 10.82 16.21
CA LYS A 102 -27.82 10.51 17.61
C LYS A 102 -27.37 9.07 17.78
N ILE A 103 -28.00 8.11 17.10
CA ILE A 103 -27.65 6.70 17.15
C ILE A 103 -26.24 6.50 16.57
N LEU A 104 -25.95 7.05 15.38
CA LEU A 104 -24.63 6.93 14.76
C LEU A 104 -23.55 7.68 15.55
N SER A 105 -23.86 8.82 16.15
CA SER A 105 -22.94 9.55 17.03
C SER A 105 -22.58 8.73 18.28
N GLN A 106 -23.54 7.98 18.85
CA GLN A 106 -23.24 7.08 19.96
C GLN A 106 -22.34 5.92 19.52
N HIS A 107 -22.62 5.31 18.37
CA HIS A 107 -21.77 4.28 17.79
C HIS A 107 -20.31 4.74 17.59
N ILE A 108 -20.10 5.96 17.06
CA ILE A 108 -18.77 6.57 16.94
C ILE A 108 -18.08 6.67 18.32
N LYS A 109 -18.81 7.09 19.35
CA LYS A 109 -18.27 7.23 20.70
C LYS A 109 -17.94 5.88 21.35
N ASP A 110 -18.70 4.84 21.07
CA ASP A 110 -18.52 3.51 21.64
C ASP A 110 -17.24 2.86 21.13
N TYR A 111 -16.92 3.02 19.83
CA TYR A 111 -15.72 2.46 19.22
C TYR A 111 -14.42 3.20 19.58
N LYS A 112 -14.49 4.48 19.91
CA LYS A 112 -13.34 5.31 20.34
C LYS A 112 -12.13 5.19 19.39
N ILE A 113 -12.38 5.10 18.08
CA ILE A 113 -11.32 4.99 17.08
C ILE A 113 -10.51 6.28 17.09
N ASN A 114 -9.19 6.14 17.29
CA ASN A 114 -8.23 7.22 17.24
C ASN A 114 -7.26 6.98 16.07
N THR A 115 -7.26 7.89 15.11
CA THR A 115 -6.41 7.84 13.91
C THR A 115 -4.91 8.04 14.18
N ALA A 116 -4.53 8.31 15.42
CA ALA A 116 -3.14 8.32 15.87
C ALA A 116 -2.70 6.99 16.52
N ASP A 117 -3.59 5.99 16.57
CA ASP A 117 -3.25 4.67 17.09
C ASP A 117 -2.36 3.89 16.09
N GLN A 118 -1.83 2.77 16.57
CA GLN A 118 -1.09 1.85 15.70
C GLN A 118 -1.96 1.35 14.55
N LEU A 119 -1.41 1.34 13.34
CA LEU A 119 -2.09 1.03 12.08
C LEU A 119 -2.97 -0.23 12.13
N ASP A 120 -2.42 -1.34 12.68
CA ASP A 120 -3.14 -2.62 12.75
C ASP A 120 -4.31 -2.57 13.74
N LYS A 121 -4.14 -1.84 14.86
CA LYS A 121 -5.20 -1.64 15.86
C LYS A 121 -6.36 -0.86 15.27
N GLU A 122 -6.08 0.24 14.62
CA GLU A 122 -7.10 1.07 13.98
C GLU A 122 -7.81 0.29 12.86
N THR A 123 -7.05 -0.39 12.01
CA THR A 123 -7.59 -1.23 10.93
C THR A 123 -8.57 -2.27 11.47
N GLY A 124 -8.24 -2.97 12.56
CA GLY A 124 -9.11 -3.95 13.19
C GLY A 124 -10.38 -3.34 13.79
N LEU A 125 -10.29 -2.18 14.43
CA LEU A 125 -11.45 -1.45 14.96
C LEU A 125 -12.38 -1.00 13.83
N LEU A 126 -11.84 -0.49 12.71
CA LEU A 126 -12.61 -0.06 11.57
C LEU A 126 -13.34 -1.20 10.87
N VAL A 127 -12.78 -2.43 10.82
CA VAL A 127 -13.50 -3.60 10.29
C VAL A 127 -14.83 -3.81 11.01
N ASN A 128 -14.81 -3.85 12.34
CA ASN A 128 -16.01 -4.07 13.16
C ASN A 128 -16.97 -2.86 13.10
N PHE A 129 -16.42 -1.65 13.14
CA PHE A 129 -17.18 -0.41 13.02
C PHE A 129 -17.97 -0.35 11.71
N ILE A 130 -17.33 -0.68 10.58
CA ILE A 130 -17.96 -0.68 9.26
C ILE A 130 -18.98 -1.81 9.15
N SER A 131 -18.69 -3.00 9.67
CA SER A 131 -19.66 -4.11 9.70
C SER A 131 -20.94 -3.72 10.42
N ASP A 132 -20.84 -3.08 11.59
CA ASP A 132 -22.00 -2.57 12.30
C ASP A 132 -22.79 -1.54 11.49
N LEU A 133 -22.11 -0.68 10.73
CA LEU A 133 -22.77 0.33 9.87
C LEU A 133 -23.49 -0.31 8.68
N GLU A 134 -22.96 -1.40 8.14
CA GLU A 134 -23.57 -2.12 7.01
C GLU A 134 -24.74 -3.00 7.45
N ASP A 135 -24.73 -3.51 8.68
CA ASP A 135 -25.72 -4.43 9.21
C ASP A 135 -26.68 -3.74 10.20
N LYS A 136 -26.22 -3.51 11.41
CA LYS A 136 -27.01 -3.02 12.53
C LYS A 136 -27.55 -1.61 12.34
N TYR A 137 -26.78 -0.75 11.70
CA TYR A 137 -27.11 0.68 11.51
C TYR A 137 -27.38 1.05 10.05
N ALA A 138 -27.59 0.07 9.16
CA ALA A 138 -27.81 0.30 7.73
C ALA A 138 -28.97 1.27 7.44
N ALA A 139 -30.07 1.16 8.20
CA ALA A 139 -31.23 2.03 8.06
C ALA A 139 -30.91 3.49 8.42
N GLN A 140 -30.11 3.74 9.45
CA GLN A 140 -29.70 5.08 9.88
C GLN A 140 -28.70 5.69 8.87
N VAL A 141 -27.76 4.89 8.38
CA VAL A 141 -26.80 5.28 7.35
C VAL A 141 -27.52 5.69 6.06
N ALA A 142 -28.48 4.88 5.61
CA ALA A 142 -29.28 5.17 4.42
C ALA A 142 -30.15 6.42 4.62
N LYS A 143 -30.79 6.58 5.79
CA LYS A 143 -31.64 7.74 6.11
C LYS A 143 -30.87 9.07 6.03
N LEU A 144 -29.58 9.08 6.39
CA LEU A 144 -28.72 10.26 6.32
C LEU A 144 -27.97 10.40 4.99
N GLY A 145 -28.18 9.46 4.05
CA GLY A 145 -27.45 9.47 2.77
C GLY A 145 -25.96 9.22 2.89
N LEU A 146 -25.51 8.53 3.95
CA LEU A 146 -24.08 8.31 4.26
C LEU A 146 -23.54 6.99 3.70
N THR A 147 -24.31 6.26 2.88
CA THR A 147 -23.89 4.97 2.32
C THR A 147 -22.56 5.07 1.56
N ALA A 148 -22.38 6.13 0.75
CA ALA A 148 -21.14 6.35 0.01
C ALA A 148 -19.92 6.53 0.95
N PHE A 149 -20.08 7.20 2.09
CA PHE A 149 -19.02 7.30 3.10
C PHE A 149 -18.61 5.95 3.64
N VAL A 150 -19.58 5.10 3.97
CA VAL A 150 -19.34 3.76 4.52
C VAL A 150 -18.64 2.87 3.51
N THR A 151 -19.11 2.88 2.24
CA THR A 151 -18.48 2.13 1.15
C THR A 151 -17.03 2.55 0.92
N ASN A 152 -16.78 3.86 0.76
CA ASN A 152 -15.44 4.36 0.53
C ASN A 152 -14.51 4.12 1.74
N LEU A 153 -15.01 4.22 2.96
CA LEU A 153 -14.25 3.92 4.18
C LEU A 153 -13.86 2.44 4.24
N LYS A 154 -14.75 1.54 3.85
CA LYS A 154 -14.46 0.10 3.72
C LYS A 154 -13.36 -0.16 2.71
N GLU A 155 -13.47 0.40 1.52
CA GLU A 155 -12.46 0.24 0.47
C GLU A 155 -11.10 0.79 0.89
N ALA A 156 -11.07 1.96 1.54
CA ALA A 156 -9.84 2.54 2.07
C ALA A 156 -9.21 1.67 3.16
N ASN A 157 -10.01 1.11 4.08
CA ASN A 157 -9.52 0.21 5.12
C ASN A 157 -8.95 -1.09 4.55
N GLU A 158 -9.62 -1.68 3.55
CA GLU A 158 -9.12 -2.87 2.85
C GLU A 158 -7.82 -2.58 2.07
N ARG A 159 -7.69 -1.39 1.50
CA ARG A 159 -6.44 -0.98 0.84
C ARG A 159 -5.27 -0.94 1.83
N VAL A 160 -5.45 -0.34 3.01
CA VAL A 160 -4.43 -0.33 4.07
C VAL A 160 -4.07 -1.76 4.48
N ARG A 161 -5.05 -2.65 4.68
CA ARG A 161 -4.82 -4.07 5.00
C ARG A 161 -3.98 -4.76 3.94
N THR A 162 -4.35 -4.62 2.68
CA THR A 162 -3.66 -5.26 1.56
C THR A 162 -2.21 -4.81 1.46
N LEU A 163 -1.95 -3.52 1.52
CA LEU A 163 -0.59 -2.97 1.46
C LEU A 163 0.27 -3.40 2.67
N THR A 164 -0.32 -3.43 3.86
CA THR A 164 0.36 -3.89 5.07
C THR A 164 0.71 -5.38 4.99
N LEU A 165 -0.19 -6.19 4.44
CA LEU A 165 0.04 -7.62 4.23
C LEU A 165 1.16 -7.86 3.19
N GLN A 166 1.17 -7.10 2.09
CA GLN A 166 2.24 -7.13 1.09
C GLN A 166 3.59 -6.81 1.71
N ARG A 167 3.68 -5.74 2.51
CA ARG A 167 4.91 -5.37 3.24
C ARG A 167 5.39 -6.48 4.18
N THR A 168 4.46 -7.17 4.85
CA THR A 168 4.78 -8.28 5.76
C THR A 168 5.33 -9.48 4.98
N ASN A 169 4.69 -9.83 3.86
CA ASN A 169 5.12 -10.95 3.01
C ASN A 169 6.49 -10.70 2.37
N GLU A 170 6.78 -9.47 1.94
CA GLU A 170 8.12 -9.10 1.45
C GLU A 170 9.20 -9.29 2.53
N LYS A 171 8.92 -8.89 3.78
CA LYS A 171 9.85 -9.09 4.90
C LYS A 171 10.09 -10.58 5.20
N ILE A 172 9.04 -11.39 5.15
CA ILE A 172 9.16 -12.85 5.37
C ILE A 172 9.96 -13.48 4.23
N GLY A 173 9.71 -13.13 2.98
CA GLY A 173 10.45 -13.63 1.81
C GLY A 173 11.94 -13.36 1.87
N ILE A 174 12.35 -12.24 2.45
CA ILE A 174 13.77 -11.89 2.64
C ILE A 174 14.40 -12.68 3.78
N THR A 175 13.66 -12.99 4.85
CA THR A 175 14.18 -13.74 6.01
C THR A 175 14.34 -15.22 5.71
N VAL A 176 13.59 -15.79 4.78
CA VAL A 176 13.67 -17.22 4.38
C VAL A 176 14.70 -17.46 3.28
N GLY A 177 15.15 -16.42 2.59
CA GLY A 177 16.14 -16.49 1.50
C GLY A 177 17.58 -16.11 1.92
N ALA A 178 17.83 -15.86 3.19
CA ALA A 178 19.14 -15.63 3.79
C ALA A 178 19.59 -16.88 4.56
#